data_681c9f1cf659f03ba6fb331249a0bb60
#
_entry.id   681c9f1cf659f03ba6fb331249a0bb60
#
_cell.length_a   1.000
_cell.length_b   1.000
_cell.length_c   1.000
_cell.angle_alpha   90.00
_cell.angle_beta   90.00
_cell.angle_gamma   90.00
#
_symmetry.space_group_name_H-M   'P 1'
#
loop_
_entity.id
_entity.type
_entity.pdbx_description
1 polymer ?
#
loop_
_entity_poly.entity_id
_entity_poly.type
_entity_poly.pdbx_seq_one_letter_code
_entity_poly.pdbx_strand_id
1 'polypeptide(L)'
;MRTSFLVGITIAAVMFSSSAFGQQPGASGAGDQALPAGFETKPLIKTGKTRDNHPFQFPKTEKPEITSVIGTLQPGGRTPLHQHPVPVFVYVLEGEIELQTEGGQPHTYKTGEAFIESIGHNHQAFNKGSSPARIIVVFVGEEGKPTTIAAK
;
A
#
# COMPACT_ATOMS: atom_id res chain seq x y z
N MET A 1 1.79 -90.14 -17.99
CA MET A 1 1.27 -89.72 -16.67
C MET A 1 1.80 -88.39 -16.40
N ARG A 2 0.98 -87.31 -16.61
CA ARG A 2 1.32 -85.92 -16.29
C ARG A 2 0.28 -85.39 -15.28
N THR A 3 0.73 -85.22 -14.07
CA THR A 3 -0.07 -84.64 -12.97
C THR A 3 0.06 -83.15 -12.99
N SER A 4 -1.04 -82.49 -13.31
CA SER A 4 -1.12 -81.03 -13.25
C SER A 4 -1.53 -80.59 -11.84
N PHE A 5 -0.69 -79.80 -11.19
CA PHE A 5 -1.02 -79.10 -9.93
C PHE A 5 -1.64 -77.72 -10.25
N LEU A 6 -2.88 -77.58 -9.87
CA LEU A 6 -3.54 -76.24 -9.86
C LEU A 6 -3.16 -75.49 -8.57
N VAL A 7 -2.41 -74.45 -8.73
CA VAL A 7 -2.14 -73.49 -7.64
C VAL A 7 -3.25 -72.44 -7.63
N GLY A 8 -4.10 -72.46 -6.61
CA GLY A 8 -5.12 -71.45 -6.37
C GLY A 8 -4.47 -70.19 -5.82
N ILE A 9 -4.58 -69.09 -6.55
CA ILE A 9 -4.18 -67.78 -6.08
C ILE A 9 -5.37 -67.13 -5.39
N THR A 10 -5.28 -67.01 -4.05
CA THR A 10 -6.25 -66.28 -3.26
C THR A 10 -5.89 -64.80 -3.34
N ILE A 11 -6.72 -64.00 -4.02
CA ILE A 11 -6.58 -62.54 -4.07
C ILE A 11 -7.22 -61.95 -2.79
N ALA A 12 -6.37 -61.53 -1.88
CA ALA A 12 -6.81 -60.73 -0.74
C ALA A 12 -7.16 -59.29 -1.20
N ALA A 13 -8.43 -58.93 -1.14
CA ALA A 13 -8.89 -57.58 -1.40
C ALA A 13 -8.44 -56.68 -0.26
N VAL A 14 -7.43 -55.85 -0.50
CA VAL A 14 -7.06 -54.75 0.42
C VAL A 14 -8.05 -53.64 0.23
N MET A 15 -8.93 -53.46 1.22
CA MET A 15 -9.80 -52.28 1.32
C MET A 15 -8.96 -51.07 1.69
N PHE A 16 -8.70 -50.21 0.71
CA PHE A 16 -8.16 -48.88 0.97
C PHE A 16 -9.28 -48.02 1.62
N SER A 17 -9.17 -47.82 2.92
CA SER A 17 -9.97 -46.79 3.60
C SER A 17 -9.52 -45.44 3.11
N SER A 18 -10.31 -44.80 2.28
CA SER A 18 -10.14 -43.40 1.88
C SER A 18 -10.33 -42.50 3.09
N SER A 19 -9.24 -42.09 3.72
CA SER A 19 -9.26 -41.02 4.70
C SER A 19 -9.68 -39.75 3.95
N ALA A 20 -10.90 -39.32 4.16
CA ALA A 20 -11.34 -38.01 3.75
C ALA A 20 -10.44 -36.96 4.45
N PHE A 21 -9.48 -36.42 3.72
CA PHE A 21 -8.83 -35.19 4.13
C PHE A 21 -9.91 -34.13 4.25
N GLY A 22 -10.30 -33.83 5.48
CA GLY A 22 -11.15 -32.69 5.79
C GLY A 22 -10.52 -31.45 5.17
N GLN A 23 -11.19 -30.90 4.18
CA GLN A 23 -10.88 -29.60 3.62
C GLN A 23 -11.01 -28.61 4.78
N GLN A 24 -9.88 -28.13 5.31
CA GLN A 24 -9.91 -26.96 6.20
C GLN A 24 -10.66 -25.86 5.46
N PRO A 25 -11.68 -25.26 6.08
CA PRO A 25 -12.29 -24.07 5.49
C PRO A 25 -11.19 -23.06 5.32
N GLY A 26 -10.92 -22.67 4.07
CA GLY A 26 -9.98 -21.64 3.73
C GLY A 26 -10.24 -20.44 4.61
N ALA A 27 -9.19 -19.88 5.20
CA ALA A 27 -9.25 -18.63 5.92
C ALA A 27 -9.91 -17.60 4.98
N SER A 28 -11.22 -17.45 5.13
CA SER A 28 -11.96 -16.32 4.56
C SER A 28 -11.28 -15.09 5.13
N GLY A 29 -10.77 -14.26 4.23
CA GLY A 29 -10.04 -13.04 4.55
C GLY A 29 -10.73 -12.26 5.66
N ALA A 30 -9.93 -11.55 6.44
CA ALA A 30 -10.37 -10.57 7.41
C ALA A 30 -11.27 -9.53 6.73
N GLY A 31 -12.55 -9.86 6.60
CA GLY A 31 -13.59 -9.06 5.99
C GLY A 31 -14.85 -9.27 6.80
N ASP A 32 -15.49 -8.22 7.20
CA ASP A 32 -16.83 -8.16 7.76
C ASP A 32 -17.05 -8.65 9.20
N GLN A 33 -16.15 -8.37 10.12
CA GLN A 33 -16.63 -8.20 11.49
C GLN A 33 -17.35 -6.84 11.55
N ALA A 34 -18.65 -6.89 11.87
CA ALA A 34 -19.42 -5.66 12.09
C ALA A 34 -18.68 -4.81 13.13
N LEU A 35 -18.42 -3.55 12.80
CA LEU A 35 -17.76 -2.61 13.68
C LEU A 35 -18.62 -2.40 14.93
N PRO A 36 -18.02 -2.18 16.11
CA PRO A 36 -18.76 -1.83 17.30
C PRO A 36 -19.68 -0.63 17.07
N ALA A 37 -20.81 -0.59 17.80
CA ALA A 37 -21.73 0.55 17.72
C ALA A 37 -21.02 1.87 17.99
N GLY A 38 -21.21 2.86 17.13
CA GLY A 38 -20.57 4.18 17.21
C GLY A 38 -19.14 4.25 16.64
N PHE A 39 -18.64 3.19 16.01
CA PHE A 39 -17.38 3.22 15.27
C PHE A 39 -17.65 3.10 13.76
N GLU A 40 -17.24 4.11 13.01
CA GLU A 40 -17.37 4.16 11.56
C GLU A 40 -15.98 4.32 10.93
N THR A 41 -15.76 3.69 9.78
CA THR A 41 -14.53 3.85 9.00
C THR A 41 -14.87 4.28 7.58
N LYS A 42 -14.06 5.20 7.06
CA LYS A 42 -14.09 5.60 5.65
C LYS A 42 -12.73 5.29 5.04
N PRO A 43 -12.65 4.36 4.08
CA PRO A 43 -11.40 4.11 3.37
C PRO A 43 -10.95 5.38 2.63
N LEU A 44 -9.68 5.74 2.76
CA LEU A 44 -9.08 6.87 2.04
C LEU A 44 -8.37 6.39 0.78
N ILE A 45 -7.50 5.38 0.93
CA ILE A 45 -6.71 4.83 -0.17
C ILE A 45 -6.34 3.37 0.13
N LYS A 46 -6.33 2.54 -0.90
CA LYS A 46 -5.74 1.19 -0.89
C LYS A 46 -4.96 1.03 -2.20
N THR A 47 -3.65 1.10 -2.14
CA THR A 47 -2.81 1.10 -3.34
C THR A 47 -1.44 0.48 -3.08
N GLY A 48 -0.85 -0.13 -4.10
CA GLY A 48 0.56 -0.49 -4.18
C GLY A 48 1.32 0.37 -5.20
N LYS A 49 0.72 1.51 -5.61
CA LYS A 49 1.27 2.39 -6.63
C LYS A 49 1.25 3.84 -6.17
N THR A 50 2.20 4.60 -6.70
CA THR A 50 2.29 6.05 -6.57
C THR A 50 1.19 6.74 -7.39
N ARG A 51 1.03 8.06 -7.22
CA ARG A 51 0.06 8.89 -7.95
C ARG A 51 0.21 8.84 -9.48
N ASP A 52 1.41 8.60 -9.96
CA ASP A 52 1.75 8.45 -11.38
C ASP A 52 1.74 6.98 -11.84
N ASN A 53 1.06 6.11 -11.07
CA ASN A 53 0.79 4.71 -11.41
C ASN A 53 2.03 3.78 -11.45
N HIS A 54 3.15 4.17 -10.85
CA HIS A 54 4.33 3.32 -10.70
C HIS A 54 4.23 2.47 -9.43
N PRO A 55 4.56 1.17 -9.48
CA PRO A 55 4.63 0.36 -8.27
C PRO A 55 5.74 0.86 -7.36
N PHE A 56 5.52 0.81 -6.05
CA PHE A 56 6.53 1.15 -5.06
C PHE A 56 6.83 -0.01 -4.14
N GLN A 57 7.95 0.07 -3.43
CA GLN A 57 8.37 -0.90 -2.42
C GLN A 57 8.74 -0.16 -1.14
N PHE A 58 8.50 -0.80 0.01
CA PHE A 58 9.02 -0.30 1.28
C PHE A 58 10.53 -0.51 1.36
N PRO A 59 11.27 0.35 2.08
CA PRO A 59 12.69 0.16 2.32
C PRO A 59 12.95 -1.21 2.97
N LYS A 60 13.95 -1.94 2.45
CA LYS A 60 14.46 -3.16 3.09
C LYS A 60 15.55 -2.76 4.09
N THR A 61 15.21 -2.67 5.36
CA THR A 61 16.09 -2.16 6.41
C THR A 61 15.80 -2.80 7.75
N GLU A 62 16.84 -2.95 8.59
CA GLU A 62 16.73 -3.34 10.00
C GLU A 62 16.43 -2.13 10.92
N LYS A 63 16.40 -0.91 10.38
CA LYS A 63 16.18 0.35 11.11
C LYS A 63 15.08 1.18 10.47
N PRO A 64 13.84 0.68 10.41
CA PRO A 64 12.74 1.43 9.82
C PRO A 64 12.42 2.67 10.66
N GLU A 65 12.13 3.78 9.98
CA GLU A 65 11.72 5.02 10.61
C GLU A 65 10.49 5.60 9.91
N ILE A 66 9.53 6.04 10.70
CA ILE A 66 8.39 6.82 10.24
C ILE A 66 8.56 8.26 10.71
N THR A 67 8.61 9.19 9.76
CA THR A 67 8.54 10.62 10.04
C THR A 67 7.18 11.14 9.58
N SER A 68 6.51 11.92 10.41
CA SER A 68 5.25 12.56 10.05
C SER A 68 5.27 14.04 10.38
N VAL A 69 4.78 14.85 9.45
CA VAL A 69 4.67 16.30 9.61
C VAL A 69 3.30 16.81 9.18
N ILE A 70 2.88 17.96 9.73
CA ILE A 70 1.79 18.73 9.18
C ILE A 70 2.41 19.89 8.40
N GLY A 71 2.20 19.89 7.08
CA GLY A 71 2.54 21.00 6.20
C GLY A 71 1.38 21.99 6.10
N THR A 72 1.69 23.29 6.11
CA THR A 72 0.71 24.34 5.83
C THR A 72 1.21 25.22 4.70
N LEU A 73 0.44 25.33 3.63
CA LEU A 73 0.70 26.22 2.51
C LEU A 73 -0.30 27.38 2.56
N GLN A 74 0.19 28.59 2.74
CA GLN A 74 -0.64 29.78 2.63
C GLN A 74 -1.11 29.99 1.18
N PRO A 75 -2.17 30.76 0.93
CA PRO A 75 -2.57 31.13 -0.43
C PRO A 75 -1.38 31.63 -1.27
N GLY A 76 -1.18 31.07 -2.46
CA GLY A 76 -0.02 31.32 -3.31
C GLY A 76 1.28 30.67 -2.86
N GLY A 77 1.29 29.97 -1.72
CA GLY A 77 2.44 29.25 -1.20
C GLY A 77 2.75 27.97 -1.98
N ARG A 78 4.00 27.53 -1.88
CA ARG A 78 4.48 26.30 -2.53
C ARG A 78 5.58 25.64 -1.72
N THR A 79 5.78 24.33 -1.91
CA THR A 79 6.96 23.63 -1.41
C THR A 79 8.18 23.98 -2.27
N PRO A 80 9.43 23.81 -1.80
CA PRO A 80 10.59 23.75 -2.68
C PRO A 80 10.41 22.64 -3.74
N LEU A 81 11.08 22.76 -4.88
CA LEU A 81 11.18 21.65 -5.82
C LEU A 81 12.08 20.57 -5.21
N HIS A 82 11.58 19.36 -5.12
CA HIS A 82 12.27 18.27 -4.41
C HIS A 82 11.78 16.90 -4.90
N GLN A 83 12.44 15.84 -4.43
CA GLN A 83 12.03 14.45 -4.63
C GLN A 83 12.16 13.65 -3.34
N HIS A 84 11.48 12.52 -3.29
CA HIS A 84 11.56 11.56 -2.20
C HIS A 84 12.19 10.25 -2.67
N PRO A 85 13.25 9.74 -1.98
CA PRO A 85 13.82 8.43 -2.26
C PRO A 85 13.03 7.28 -1.60
N VAL A 86 11.98 7.59 -0.85
CA VAL A 86 11.17 6.67 -0.04
C VAL A 86 9.68 6.89 -0.31
N PRO A 87 8.82 5.91 0.01
CA PRO A 87 7.37 6.10 -0.06
C PRO A 87 6.89 7.22 0.87
N VAL A 88 6.05 8.08 0.33
CA VAL A 88 5.45 9.20 1.08
C VAL A 88 3.94 9.17 0.90
N PHE A 89 3.24 9.00 2.01
CA PHE A 89 1.78 9.13 2.06
C PHE A 89 1.40 10.57 2.39
N VAL A 90 0.48 11.13 1.62
CA VAL A 90 -0.07 12.47 1.85
C VAL A 90 -1.59 12.38 2.00
N TYR A 91 -2.12 13.11 2.96
CA TYR A 91 -3.55 13.32 3.15
C TYR A 91 -3.87 14.82 3.31
N VAL A 92 -4.85 15.31 2.57
CA VAL A 92 -5.28 16.70 2.64
C VAL A 92 -6.28 16.87 3.77
N LEU A 93 -5.85 17.55 4.83
CA LEU A 93 -6.67 17.87 6.00
C LEU A 93 -7.66 19.01 5.72
N GLU A 94 -7.19 20.04 4.99
CA GLU A 94 -7.94 21.27 4.77
C GLU A 94 -7.49 21.93 3.46
N GLY A 95 -8.44 22.55 2.75
CA GLY A 95 -8.17 23.24 1.50
C GLY A 95 -7.88 22.29 0.34
N GLU A 96 -7.03 22.73 -0.56
CA GLU A 96 -6.58 21.95 -1.71
C GLU A 96 -5.14 22.28 -2.06
N ILE A 97 -4.44 21.31 -2.63
CA ILE A 97 -3.09 21.47 -3.18
C ILE A 97 -3.06 20.97 -4.62
N GLU A 98 -2.35 21.70 -5.49
CA GLU A 98 -1.98 21.20 -6.80
C GLU A 98 -0.56 20.63 -6.74
N LEU A 99 -0.40 19.36 -7.07
CA LEU A 99 0.89 18.69 -7.16
C LEU A 99 1.32 18.60 -8.62
N GLN A 100 2.50 19.14 -8.90
CA GLN A 100 3.16 19.08 -10.21
C GLN A 100 4.38 18.18 -10.09
N THR A 101 4.46 17.13 -10.91
CA THR A 101 5.61 16.24 -11.01
C THR A 101 6.29 16.46 -12.36
N GLU A 102 7.61 16.47 -12.39
CA GLU A 102 8.39 16.59 -13.61
C GLU A 102 7.98 15.51 -14.64
N GLY A 103 7.67 15.93 -15.86
CA GLY A 103 7.17 15.06 -16.92
C GLY A 103 5.73 14.58 -16.76
N GLY A 104 5.03 14.92 -15.66
CA GLY A 104 3.66 14.53 -15.37
C GLY A 104 2.66 15.68 -15.56
N GLN A 105 1.37 15.31 -15.53
CA GLN A 105 0.30 16.29 -15.52
C GLN A 105 0.04 16.78 -14.08
N PRO A 106 -0.21 18.09 -13.91
CA PRO A 106 -0.66 18.63 -12.63
C PRO A 106 -1.95 17.95 -12.17
N HIS A 107 -2.06 17.72 -10.86
CA HIS A 107 -3.27 17.17 -10.27
C HIS A 107 -3.61 17.90 -8.97
N THR A 108 -4.88 18.25 -8.79
CA THR A 108 -5.36 18.90 -7.56
C THR A 108 -5.97 17.87 -6.63
N TYR A 109 -5.49 17.85 -5.39
CA TYR A 109 -6.02 17.06 -4.28
C TYR A 109 -6.74 17.97 -3.31
N LYS A 110 -7.93 17.56 -2.88
CA LYS A 110 -8.82 18.31 -1.99
C LYS A 110 -8.92 17.66 -0.61
N THR A 111 -9.47 18.39 0.33
CA THR A 111 -9.78 17.90 1.68
C THR A 111 -10.43 16.51 1.64
N GLY A 112 -9.87 15.56 2.39
CA GLY A 112 -10.33 14.18 2.46
C GLY A 112 -9.68 13.23 1.43
N GLU A 113 -8.87 13.73 0.52
CA GLU A 113 -8.16 12.91 -0.46
C GLU A 113 -6.75 12.54 0.02
N ALA A 114 -6.30 11.35 -0.38
CA ALA A 114 -4.98 10.82 -0.06
C ALA A 114 -4.31 10.22 -1.29
N PHE A 115 -2.98 10.25 -1.29
CA PHE A 115 -2.16 9.66 -2.37
C PHE A 115 -0.79 9.26 -1.86
N ILE A 116 -0.08 8.47 -2.70
CA ILE A 116 1.35 8.19 -2.52
C ILE A 116 2.11 9.04 -3.54
N GLU A 117 3.09 9.82 -3.10
CA GLU A 117 3.90 10.65 -3.98
C GLU A 117 4.76 9.84 -4.93
N SER A 118 5.18 10.50 -6.02
CA SER A 118 6.13 9.93 -6.99
C SER A 118 7.50 9.77 -6.35
N ILE A 119 8.08 8.56 -6.42
CA ILE A 119 9.40 8.27 -5.83
C ILE A 119 10.48 8.56 -6.88
N GLY A 120 11.52 9.33 -6.49
CA GLY A 120 12.67 9.65 -7.35
C GLY A 120 12.38 10.65 -8.48
N HIS A 121 11.19 11.26 -8.49
CA HIS A 121 10.82 12.29 -9.47
C HIS A 121 10.68 13.64 -8.77
N ASN A 122 11.24 14.68 -9.36
CA ASN A 122 11.10 16.04 -8.87
C ASN A 122 9.64 16.47 -8.93
N HIS A 123 9.15 17.03 -7.83
CA HIS A 123 7.79 17.55 -7.75
C HIS A 123 7.69 18.74 -6.81
N GLN A 124 6.58 19.43 -6.89
CA GLN A 124 6.29 20.64 -6.13
C GLN A 124 4.78 20.72 -5.86
N ALA A 125 4.40 21.01 -4.63
CA ALA A 125 3.02 21.28 -4.25
C ALA A 125 2.77 22.78 -4.20
N PHE A 126 1.61 23.21 -4.69
CA PHE A 126 1.16 24.61 -4.72
C PHE A 126 -0.21 24.74 -4.05
N ASN A 127 -0.41 25.77 -3.28
CA ASN A 127 -1.73 26.21 -2.90
C ASN A 127 -2.17 27.35 -3.85
N LYS A 128 -3.01 27.02 -4.81
CA LYS A 128 -3.62 27.98 -5.76
C LYS A 128 -4.96 28.51 -5.28
N GLY A 129 -5.45 28.05 -4.14
CA GLY A 129 -6.69 28.48 -3.52
C GLY A 129 -6.55 29.82 -2.79
N SER A 130 -7.67 30.29 -2.25
CA SER A 130 -7.76 31.56 -1.49
C SER A 130 -7.66 31.38 0.02
N SER A 131 -7.62 30.14 0.50
CA SER A 131 -7.50 29.78 1.93
C SER A 131 -6.27 28.93 2.17
N PRO A 132 -5.73 28.85 3.39
CA PRO A 132 -4.63 27.95 3.71
C PRO A 132 -4.98 26.48 3.38
N ALA A 133 -4.02 25.74 2.87
CA ALA A 133 -4.11 24.31 2.71
C ALA A 133 -3.24 23.62 3.76
N ARG A 134 -3.77 22.55 4.38
CA ARG A 134 -3.07 21.75 5.39
C ARG A 134 -3.03 20.29 4.96
N ILE A 135 -1.87 19.68 5.09
CA ILE A 135 -1.63 18.30 4.72
C ILE A 135 -0.91 17.55 5.83
N ILE A 136 -1.23 16.27 6.02
CA ILE A 136 -0.35 15.35 6.72
C ILE A 136 0.54 14.69 5.67
N VAL A 137 1.85 14.66 5.95
CA VAL A 137 2.86 13.96 5.14
C VAL A 137 3.53 12.92 6.01
N VAL A 138 3.53 11.67 5.57
CA VAL A 138 4.13 10.54 6.28
C VAL A 138 5.19 9.90 5.40
N PHE A 139 6.43 9.96 5.85
CA PHE A 139 7.59 9.36 5.19
C PHE A 139 7.86 7.98 5.79
N VAL A 140 8.01 6.98 4.93
CA VAL A 140 8.36 5.61 5.33
C VAL A 140 9.81 5.37 4.94
N GLY A 141 10.71 5.65 5.85
CA GLY A 141 12.15 5.71 5.61
C GLY A 141 12.98 4.76 6.46
N GLU A 142 14.21 5.18 6.68
CA GLU A 142 15.23 4.48 7.48
C GLU A 142 15.99 5.49 8.33
N GLU A 143 16.25 5.14 9.57
CA GLU A 143 16.99 5.97 10.52
C GLU A 143 18.30 6.51 9.93
N GLY A 144 18.49 7.82 10.05
CA GLY A 144 19.69 8.51 9.57
C GLY A 144 19.78 8.70 8.05
N LYS A 145 18.76 8.30 7.27
CA LYS A 145 18.72 8.55 5.83
C LYS A 145 17.75 9.69 5.47
N PRO A 146 18.07 10.49 4.44
CA PRO A 146 17.19 11.57 4.03
C PRO A 146 15.89 11.00 3.44
N THR A 147 14.77 11.59 3.82
CA THR A 147 13.45 11.33 3.23
C THR A 147 13.10 12.30 2.11
N THR A 148 13.86 13.40 2.00
CA THR A 148 13.65 14.46 1.00
C THR A 148 15.01 14.91 0.45
N ILE A 149 15.09 15.08 -0.87
CA ILE A 149 16.27 15.54 -1.59
C ILE A 149 15.87 16.77 -2.40
N ALA A 150 16.55 17.90 -2.16
CA ALA A 150 16.33 19.10 -2.94
C ALA A 150 16.72 18.88 -4.41
N ALA A 151 15.91 19.39 -5.34
CA ALA A 151 16.29 19.42 -6.75
C ALA A 151 17.51 20.32 -6.94
N LYS A 152 18.39 19.91 -7.85
CA LYS A 152 19.59 20.68 -8.23
C LYS A 152 19.27 21.72 -9.28
#